data_56fef883fab16162de2a5b25ccc524d6
#
_entry.id   56fef883fab16162de2a5b25ccc524d6
#
_cell.length_a   1.000
_cell.length_b   1.000
_cell.length_c   1.000
_cell.angle_alpha   90.00
_cell.angle_beta   90.00
_cell.angle_gamma   90.00
#
_symmetry.space_group_name_H-M   'P 1'
#
loop_
_entity.id
_entity.type
_entity.pdbx_description
1 polymer ?
#
loop_
_entity_poly.entity_id
_entity_poly.type
_entity_poly.pdbx_seq_one_letter_code
_entity_poly.pdbx_strand_id
1 'polypeptide(L)'
;MINHRRIFLKKFMAATSGIYLGSQSSEAYAGTIKQSSTQSNTNVKSLIIKSIDCNGNFDIEKADQLLEKNTGFQFIDLINWKSFPYKPEVKFKMAYCQDSIFLKFYVSEENILANVTKINGDVCTDSCVEFFISLGRDKTYYNFELNCVGVPHVEYGQKGKRIQVDPEIVKLIKVKSSLGNQPFGEKRGGHHWELMIVIPKTCFCFDKNLTLKGLNANANFYKCGDKTSVRHYLTWNPVNTPNPDFHQPDFYGHLTFE
;
A
#
# COMPACT_ATOMS: atom_id res chain seq x y z
N MET A 1 -24.58 2.03 22.64
CA MET A 1 -24.97 3.33 22.08
C MET A 1 -24.73 3.31 20.58
N ILE A 2 -25.68 3.74 19.82
CA ILE A 2 -26.11 3.35 18.50
C ILE A 2 -25.17 3.82 17.39
N ASN A 3 -24.80 2.85 16.54
CA ASN A 3 -24.02 3.06 15.30
C ASN A 3 -24.90 3.68 14.21
N HIS A 4 -24.59 4.88 13.74
CA HIS A 4 -25.23 5.46 12.56
C HIS A 4 -24.44 5.15 11.28
N ARG A 5 -24.82 4.05 10.61
CA ARG A 5 -24.49 3.83 9.19
C ARG A 5 -25.49 4.61 8.35
N ARG A 6 -25.02 5.61 7.60
CA ARG A 6 -25.82 6.29 6.59
C ARG A 6 -25.87 5.45 5.31
N ILE A 7 -27.06 4.90 5.04
CA ILE A 7 -27.41 4.24 3.78
C ILE A 7 -27.90 5.32 2.82
N PHE A 8 -27.24 5.49 1.68
CA PHE A 8 -27.75 6.31 0.57
C PHE A 8 -28.62 5.44 -0.33
N LEU A 9 -29.93 5.62 -0.27
CA LEU A 9 -30.89 5.07 -1.24
C LEU A 9 -30.86 5.94 -2.50
N LYS A 10 -30.51 5.35 -3.64
CA LYS A 10 -30.79 5.95 -4.96
C LYS A 10 -32.18 5.55 -5.41
N LYS A 11 -33.06 6.55 -5.59
CA LYS A 11 -34.35 6.39 -6.24
C LYS A 11 -34.17 6.20 -7.75
N PHE A 12 -34.71 5.11 -8.26
CA PHE A 12 -34.94 4.91 -9.70
C PHE A 12 -36.27 5.56 -10.08
N MET A 13 -36.26 6.48 -11.06
CA MET A 13 -37.44 6.88 -11.78
C MET A 13 -37.53 6.07 -13.08
N ALA A 14 -38.62 5.32 -13.21
CA ALA A 14 -39.03 4.71 -14.47
C ALA A 14 -39.84 5.72 -15.24
N ALA A 15 -39.51 5.89 -16.52
CA ALA A 15 -40.38 6.56 -17.48
C ALA A 15 -40.76 5.57 -18.58
N THR A 16 -42.05 5.32 -18.70
CA THR A 16 -42.69 4.52 -19.74
C THR A 16 -43.05 5.41 -20.90
N SER A 17 -43.01 4.84 -22.07
CA SER A 17 -43.95 4.93 -23.18
C SER A 17 -43.39 5.35 -24.56
N GLY A 18 -43.86 4.61 -25.54
CA GLY A 18 -44.10 5.11 -26.87
C GLY A 18 -43.66 4.14 -27.98
N ILE A 19 -44.54 3.21 -28.34
CA ILE A 19 -44.41 2.39 -29.56
C ILE A 19 -44.76 3.25 -30.76
N TYR A 20 -43.88 3.30 -31.77
CA TYR A 20 -44.24 3.65 -33.13
C TYR A 20 -43.63 2.66 -34.12
N LEU A 21 -44.52 1.92 -34.81
CA LEU A 21 -44.17 1.03 -35.91
C LEU A 21 -43.99 1.87 -37.18
N GLY A 22 -42.83 1.73 -37.81
CA GLY A 22 -42.57 2.22 -39.15
C GLY A 22 -41.59 1.27 -39.83
N SER A 23 -42.13 0.48 -40.76
CA SER A 23 -41.39 -0.42 -41.64
C SER A 23 -40.70 0.39 -42.73
N GLN A 24 -39.38 0.28 -42.88
CA GLN A 24 -38.70 0.39 -44.18
C GLN A 24 -37.39 -0.39 -44.15
N SER A 25 -37.24 -1.21 -45.16
CA SER A 25 -36.08 -2.01 -45.54
C SER A 25 -34.93 -1.15 -46.03
N SER A 26 -33.70 -1.33 -45.56
CA SER A 26 -32.49 -1.07 -46.33
C SER A 26 -31.28 -1.79 -45.72
N GLU A 27 -30.74 -2.62 -46.54
CA GLU A 27 -29.38 -3.15 -46.71
C GLU A 27 -28.36 -3.01 -45.59
N ALA A 28 -27.91 -4.20 -45.11
CA ALA A 28 -26.80 -4.40 -44.21
C ALA A 28 -25.45 -3.97 -44.83
N TYR A 29 -24.85 -2.93 -44.33
CA TYR A 29 -23.40 -2.71 -44.45
C TYR A 29 -22.73 -3.22 -43.17
N ALA A 30 -22.17 -4.42 -43.27
CA ALA A 30 -21.37 -5.00 -42.21
C ALA A 30 -20.02 -4.28 -42.15
N GLY A 31 -19.99 -3.16 -41.45
CA GLY A 31 -18.75 -2.51 -41.04
C GLY A 31 -18.18 -3.21 -39.82
N THR A 32 -17.14 -4.04 -39.98
CA THR A 32 -16.35 -4.62 -38.91
C THR A 32 -15.68 -3.52 -38.11
N ILE A 33 -16.28 -3.09 -37.02
CA ILE A 33 -15.63 -2.23 -36.05
C ILE A 33 -14.59 -3.11 -35.33
N LYS A 34 -13.34 -3.03 -35.79
CA LYS A 34 -12.20 -3.50 -34.97
C LYS A 34 -12.17 -2.62 -33.72
N GLN A 35 -12.68 -3.11 -32.61
CA GLN A 35 -12.33 -2.58 -31.31
C GLN A 35 -10.83 -2.77 -31.15
N SER A 36 -10.08 -1.71 -31.36
CA SER A 36 -8.70 -1.63 -30.91
C SER A 36 -8.75 -1.55 -29.37
N SER A 37 -8.58 -2.70 -28.73
CA SER A 37 -8.22 -2.74 -27.32
C SER A 37 -6.83 -2.10 -27.20
N THR A 38 -6.78 -0.80 -26.92
CA THR A 38 -5.59 -0.17 -26.37
C THR A 38 -5.37 -0.79 -25.00
N GLN A 39 -4.71 -1.94 -24.97
CA GLN A 39 -4.02 -2.38 -23.77
C GLN A 39 -2.99 -1.29 -23.46
N SER A 40 -3.29 -0.45 -22.49
CA SER A 40 -2.26 0.36 -21.84
C SER A 40 -1.26 -0.63 -21.25
N ASN A 41 -0.09 -0.77 -21.90
CA ASN A 41 1.07 -1.47 -21.35
C ASN A 41 1.53 -0.68 -20.09
N THR A 42 0.81 -0.82 -19.00
CA THR A 42 1.33 -0.41 -17.69
C THR A 42 2.42 -1.41 -17.37
N ASN A 43 3.68 -1.00 -17.50
CA ASN A 43 4.83 -1.81 -17.08
C ASN A 43 4.66 -2.14 -15.60
N VAL A 44 4.23 -3.36 -15.30
CA VAL A 44 4.17 -3.88 -13.93
C VAL A 44 5.58 -3.95 -13.39
N LYS A 45 5.84 -3.25 -12.29
CA LYS A 45 7.16 -3.25 -11.65
C LYS A 45 7.48 -4.62 -11.05
N SER A 46 8.76 -4.99 -11.09
CA SER A 46 9.28 -6.20 -10.44
C SER A 46 10.49 -5.83 -9.59
N LEU A 47 10.63 -6.47 -8.43
CA LEU A 47 11.74 -6.24 -7.52
C LEU A 47 12.27 -7.57 -6.98
N ILE A 48 13.57 -7.75 -7.06
CA ILE A 48 14.29 -8.87 -6.45
C ILE A 48 14.69 -8.47 -5.03
N ILE A 49 14.22 -9.24 -4.06
CA ILE A 49 14.50 -9.05 -2.64
C ILE A 49 15.68 -9.94 -2.26
N LYS A 50 16.81 -9.31 -1.99
CA LYS A 50 18.06 -10.00 -1.65
C LYS A 50 18.01 -10.59 -0.24
N SER A 51 18.57 -11.78 -0.09
CA SER A 51 18.92 -12.31 1.22
C SER A 51 20.16 -11.60 1.75
N ILE A 52 20.12 -11.19 3.01
CA ILE A 52 21.26 -10.61 3.73
C ILE A 52 21.67 -11.56 4.86
N ASP A 53 22.97 -11.84 4.96
CA ASP A 53 23.49 -12.62 6.08
C ASP A 53 23.51 -11.76 7.35
N CYS A 54 22.74 -12.16 8.34
CA CYS A 54 22.65 -11.50 9.66
C CYS A 54 23.54 -12.13 10.73
N ASN A 55 24.20 -13.27 10.48
CA ASN A 55 25.11 -13.94 11.44
C ASN A 55 24.53 -14.07 12.86
N GLY A 56 23.32 -14.62 13.01
CA GLY A 56 22.67 -14.83 14.31
C GLY A 56 21.70 -13.72 14.71
N ASN A 57 21.68 -13.38 16.00
CA ASN A 57 20.80 -12.34 16.52
C ASN A 57 21.19 -10.94 16.01
N PHE A 58 20.21 -10.19 15.59
CA PHE A 58 20.39 -8.80 15.19
C PHE A 58 19.40 -7.89 15.95
N ASP A 59 19.83 -6.70 16.26
CA ASP A 59 18.99 -5.59 16.65
C ASP A 59 18.60 -4.74 15.43
N ILE A 60 17.80 -3.72 15.65
CA ILE A 60 17.31 -2.87 14.55
C ILE A 60 18.42 -2.00 13.95
N GLU A 61 19.43 -1.62 14.73
CA GLU A 61 20.62 -0.88 14.30
C GLU A 61 21.45 -1.70 13.33
N LYS A 62 21.68 -2.96 13.67
CA LYS A 62 22.41 -3.88 12.79
C LYS A 62 21.63 -4.17 11.51
N ALA A 63 20.32 -4.36 11.62
CA ALA A 63 19.45 -4.55 10.45
C ALA A 63 19.49 -3.34 9.51
N ASP A 64 19.45 -2.11 10.05
CA ASP A 64 19.57 -0.87 9.30
C ASP A 64 20.92 -0.78 8.56
N GLN A 65 22.02 -0.99 9.23
CA GLN A 65 23.37 -0.98 8.62
C GLN A 65 23.51 -2.01 7.49
N LEU A 66 22.99 -3.22 7.68
CA LEU A 66 23.05 -4.28 6.69
C LEU A 66 22.20 -3.94 5.47
N LEU A 67 21.00 -3.40 5.68
CA LEU A 67 20.12 -2.95 4.61
C LEU A 67 20.78 -1.84 3.78
N GLU A 68 21.34 -0.84 4.46
CA GLU A 68 22.03 0.29 3.81
C GLU A 68 23.17 -0.16 2.90
N LYS A 69 23.98 -1.10 3.37
CA LYS A 69 25.18 -1.57 2.66
C LYS A 69 24.85 -2.45 1.44
N ASN A 70 23.75 -3.23 1.51
CA ASN A 70 23.54 -4.34 0.57
C ASN A 70 22.42 -4.10 -0.45
N THR A 71 21.67 -3.00 -0.34
CA THR A 71 20.51 -2.76 -1.21
C THR A 71 20.51 -1.36 -1.84
N GLY A 72 19.89 -1.26 -3.03
CA GLY A 72 19.63 0.00 -3.71
C GLY A 72 18.25 0.58 -3.41
N PHE A 73 18.03 1.83 -3.77
CA PHE A 73 16.76 2.51 -3.62
C PHE A 73 15.73 2.07 -4.65
N GLN A 74 14.48 2.01 -4.19
CA GLN A 74 13.26 1.99 -4.99
C GLN A 74 12.48 3.27 -4.72
N PHE A 75 11.66 3.73 -5.68
CA PHE A 75 10.96 5.02 -5.58
C PHE A 75 9.45 4.83 -5.59
N ILE A 76 8.77 5.49 -4.64
CA ILE A 76 7.31 5.59 -4.59
C ILE A 76 6.96 6.96 -5.16
N ASP A 77 6.78 7.04 -6.48
CA ASP A 77 6.81 8.28 -7.21
C ASP A 77 5.65 8.48 -8.21
N LEU A 78 4.68 7.56 -8.20
CA LEU A 78 3.55 7.62 -9.11
C LEU A 78 2.36 8.35 -8.49
N ILE A 79 1.90 9.41 -9.16
CA ILE A 79 0.63 10.09 -8.88
C ILE A 79 -0.43 9.48 -9.80
N ASN A 80 -1.31 8.63 -9.23
CA ASN A 80 -2.38 8.01 -10.03
C ASN A 80 -3.62 8.90 -10.10
N TRP A 81 -3.82 9.78 -9.13
CA TRP A 81 -5.02 10.62 -8.99
C TRP A 81 -4.67 12.09 -9.10
N LYS A 82 -4.98 12.69 -10.23
CA LYS A 82 -4.66 14.09 -10.58
C LYS A 82 -5.24 15.13 -9.60
N SER A 83 -6.30 14.78 -8.89
CA SER A 83 -6.90 15.64 -7.85
C SER A 83 -6.01 15.82 -6.62
N PHE A 84 -4.95 15.00 -6.49
CA PHE A 84 -3.99 15.04 -5.39
C PHE A 84 -2.57 15.18 -5.97
N PRO A 85 -2.20 16.34 -6.52
CA PRO A 85 -0.98 16.52 -7.31
C PRO A 85 0.28 16.64 -6.48
N TYR A 86 0.18 16.80 -5.16
CA TYR A 86 1.35 16.93 -4.30
C TYR A 86 2.15 15.63 -4.29
N LYS A 87 3.46 15.77 -4.53
CA LYS A 87 4.39 14.65 -4.67
C LYS A 87 5.57 14.84 -3.72
N PRO A 88 5.50 14.32 -2.47
CA PRO A 88 6.68 14.20 -1.63
C PRO A 88 7.74 13.31 -2.30
N GLU A 89 9.01 13.50 -1.96
CA GLU A 89 10.06 12.56 -2.34
C GLU A 89 10.00 11.36 -1.40
N VAL A 90 9.78 10.16 -1.97
CA VAL A 90 9.67 8.93 -1.19
C VAL A 90 10.46 7.83 -1.86
N LYS A 91 11.36 7.21 -1.11
CA LYS A 91 12.12 6.04 -1.55
C LYS A 91 12.20 5.02 -0.43
N PHE A 92 12.48 3.78 -0.80
CA PHE A 92 12.67 2.70 0.16
C PHE A 92 13.78 1.76 -0.25
N LYS A 93 14.25 0.99 0.73
CA LYS A 93 15.12 -0.17 0.57
C LYS A 93 14.46 -1.38 1.20
N MET A 94 14.66 -2.56 0.60
CA MET A 94 14.10 -3.81 1.10
C MET A 94 15.08 -4.95 0.94
N ALA A 95 15.12 -5.83 1.92
CA ALA A 95 15.84 -7.10 1.93
C ALA A 95 15.16 -8.05 2.91
N TYR A 96 15.67 -9.27 3.01
CA TYR A 96 15.27 -10.17 4.08
C TYR A 96 16.49 -10.87 4.70
N CYS A 97 16.33 -11.28 5.95
CA CYS A 97 17.31 -12.08 6.67
C CYS A 97 16.58 -13.16 7.45
N GLN A 98 16.99 -14.42 7.24
CA GLN A 98 16.34 -15.55 7.89
C GLN A 98 14.80 -15.48 7.75
N ASP A 99 14.11 -15.26 8.87
CA ASP A 99 12.66 -15.20 8.97
C ASP A 99 12.11 -13.78 9.16
N SER A 100 12.85 -12.75 8.69
CA SER A 100 12.44 -11.35 8.85
C SER A 100 12.63 -10.54 7.57
N ILE A 101 11.68 -9.69 7.26
CA ILE A 101 11.76 -8.69 6.21
C ILE A 101 12.31 -7.40 6.82
N PHE A 102 13.31 -6.81 6.17
CA PHE A 102 13.87 -5.50 6.46
C PHE A 102 13.36 -4.51 5.44
N LEU A 103 12.74 -3.44 5.89
CA LEU A 103 12.18 -2.40 5.05
C LEU A 103 12.49 -1.04 5.67
N LYS A 104 13.04 -0.12 4.88
CA LYS A 104 13.32 1.24 5.34
C LYS A 104 12.78 2.24 4.34
N PHE A 105 12.00 3.19 4.82
CA PHE A 105 11.50 4.31 4.05
C PHE A 105 12.29 5.58 4.35
N TYR A 106 12.42 6.42 3.34
CA TYR A 106 13.04 7.75 3.40
C TYR A 106 12.06 8.72 2.74
N VAL A 107 11.63 9.69 3.49
CA VAL A 107 10.59 10.62 3.07
C VAL A 107 11.02 12.06 3.24
N SER A 108 10.80 12.88 2.21
CA SER A 108 10.92 14.34 2.27
C SER A 108 9.57 14.93 1.90
N GLU A 109 8.91 15.58 2.85
CA GLU A 109 7.58 16.18 2.66
C GLU A 109 7.42 17.51 3.39
N GLU A 110 6.46 18.33 2.94
CA GLU A 110 6.26 19.69 3.48
C GLU A 110 5.54 19.70 4.82
N ASN A 111 4.64 18.76 5.05
CA ASN A 111 3.85 18.72 6.27
C ASN A 111 3.88 17.32 6.85
N ILE A 112 4.19 17.21 8.13
CA ILE A 112 4.17 15.93 8.85
C ILE A 112 3.15 15.94 9.98
N LEU A 113 2.48 14.81 10.18
CA LEU A 113 1.46 14.57 11.20
C LEU A 113 1.65 13.21 11.83
N ALA A 114 1.55 13.11 13.17
CA ALA A 114 1.63 11.86 13.91
C ALA A 114 0.73 11.92 15.15
N ASN A 115 -0.57 11.85 14.97
CA ASN A 115 -1.55 11.90 16.04
C ASN A 115 -2.00 10.53 16.55
N VAL A 116 -1.93 9.51 15.69
CA VAL A 116 -2.36 8.16 16.03
C VAL A 116 -1.27 7.48 16.87
N THR A 117 -1.67 6.98 18.05
CA THR A 117 -0.77 6.33 19.02
C THR A 117 -1.10 4.88 19.29
N LYS A 118 -2.28 4.43 18.87
CA LYS A 118 -2.78 3.08 19.13
C LYS A 118 -2.40 2.14 17.98
N ILE A 119 -1.84 0.98 18.31
CA ILE A 119 -1.66 -0.13 17.36
C ILE A 119 -3.00 -0.46 16.72
N ASN A 120 -3.01 -0.68 15.42
CA ASN A 120 -4.20 -0.89 14.60
C ASN A 120 -5.20 0.30 14.62
N GLY A 121 -4.73 1.51 14.96
CA GLY A 121 -5.48 2.75 14.72
C GLY A 121 -5.37 3.21 13.26
N ASP A 122 -6.10 4.28 12.93
CA ASP A 122 -6.19 4.81 11.54
C ASP A 122 -4.92 5.61 11.15
N VAL A 123 -3.76 4.93 11.08
CA VAL A 123 -2.44 5.55 10.83
C VAL A 123 -2.34 6.22 9.45
N CYS A 124 -3.15 5.81 8.47
CA CYS A 124 -3.25 6.45 7.16
C CYS A 124 -3.67 7.92 7.24
N THR A 125 -4.30 8.33 8.34
CA THR A 125 -4.66 9.74 8.58
C THR A 125 -3.47 10.62 8.91
N ASP A 126 -2.36 10.05 9.35
CA ASP A 126 -1.08 10.71 9.62
C ASP A 126 -0.17 10.73 8.38
N SER A 127 1.06 11.24 8.52
CA SER A 127 2.13 10.98 7.54
C SER A 127 2.46 9.48 7.58
N CYS A 128 2.01 8.73 6.58
CA CYS A 128 2.01 7.28 6.58
C CYS A 128 2.77 6.70 5.39
N VAL A 129 3.46 5.59 5.62
CA VAL A 129 4.04 4.72 4.59
C VAL A 129 3.48 3.32 4.74
N GLU A 130 3.30 2.62 3.61
CA GLU A 130 2.60 1.36 3.61
C GLU A 130 3.26 0.32 2.72
N PHE A 131 3.17 -0.94 3.13
CA PHE A 131 3.62 -2.11 2.40
C PHE A 131 2.49 -3.14 2.38
N PHE A 132 1.91 -3.38 1.21
CA PHE A 132 0.86 -4.38 1.02
C PHE A 132 1.43 -5.55 0.24
N ILE A 133 1.20 -6.78 0.72
CA ILE A 133 1.75 -7.99 0.12
C ILE A 133 0.73 -9.14 0.10
N SER A 134 0.58 -9.74 -1.08
CA SER A 134 -0.19 -10.97 -1.33
C SER A 134 0.77 -12.12 -1.56
N LEU A 135 0.63 -13.16 -0.74
CA LEU A 135 1.47 -14.37 -0.79
C LEU A 135 0.86 -15.48 -1.66
N GLY A 136 -0.40 -15.34 -2.04
CA GLY A 136 -1.18 -16.32 -2.79
C GLY A 136 -1.82 -15.76 -4.06
N ARG A 137 -2.71 -16.56 -4.67
CA ARG A 137 -3.44 -16.21 -5.90
C ARG A 137 -4.90 -15.79 -5.66
N ASP A 138 -5.36 -15.86 -4.42
CA ASP A 138 -6.77 -15.68 -4.02
C ASP A 138 -7.15 -14.23 -3.70
N LYS A 139 -6.27 -13.26 -4.02
CA LYS A 139 -6.42 -11.83 -3.74
C LYS A 139 -6.49 -11.48 -2.25
N THR A 140 -6.10 -12.39 -1.36
CA THR A 140 -5.82 -12.03 0.03
C THR A 140 -4.46 -11.34 0.13
N TYR A 141 -4.33 -10.42 1.06
CA TYR A 141 -3.08 -9.70 1.30
C TYR A 141 -3.00 -9.23 2.74
N TYR A 142 -1.77 -9.00 3.18
CA TYR A 142 -1.49 -8.21 4.39
C TYR A 142 -1.27 -6.76 3.99
N ASN A 143 -1.82 -5.82 4.75
CA ASN A 143 -1.43 -4.42 4.70
C ASN A 143 -0.69 -4.06 5.99
N PHE A 144 0.56 -3.66 5.83
CA PHE A 144 1.39 -3.08 6.90
C PHE A 144 1.44 -1.57 6.66
N GLU A 145 0.82 -0.80 7.53
CA GLU A 145 0.76 0.65 7.47
C GLU A 145 1.42 1.21 8.72
N LEU A 146 2.29 2.18 8.58
CA LEU A 146 2.99 2.79 9.71
C LEU A 146 3.03 4.30 9.55
N ASN A 147 2.65 5.03 10.60
CA ASN A 147 2.86 6.47 10.59
C ASN A 147 4.34 6.83 10.79
N CYS A 148 4.70 8.09 10.60
CA CYS A 148 6.08 8.56 10.60
C CYS A 148 6.81 8.42 11.96
N VAL A 149 6.11 8.16 13.06
CA VAL A 149 6.69 7.81 14.37
C VAL A 149 6.66 6.31 14.66
N GLY A 150 6.20 5.49 13.68
CA GLY A 150 6.31 4.04 13.72
C GLY A 150 5.16 3.31 14.41
N VAL A 151 4.00 3.93 14.61
CA VAL A 151 2.80 3.22 15.07
C VAL A 151 2.27 2.33 13.95
N PRO A 152 2.18 1.00 14.15
CA PRO A 152 1.74 0.09 13.11
C PRO A 152 0.22 -0.15 13.11
N HIS A 153 -0.33 -0.35 11.91
CA HIS A 153 -1.63 -0.95 11.64
C HIS A 153 -1.44 -2.12 10.70
N VAL A 154 -1.98 -3.28 11.05
CA VAL A 154 -1.85 -4.49 10.23
C VAL A 154 -3.18 -5.20 10.10
N GLU A 155 -3.61 -5.44 8.87
CA GLU A 155 -4.78 -6.26 8.55
C GLU A 155 -4.43 -7.36 7.55
N TYR A 156 -5.30 -8.36 7.47
CA TYR A 156 -5.24 -9.46 6.51
C TYR A 156 -6.63 -9.78 5.95
N GLY A 157 -6.68 -10.11 4.68
CA GLY A 157 -7.89 -10.59 4.02
C GLY A 157 -8.04 -10.05 2.61
N GLN A 158 -9.25 -10.16 2.07
CA GLN A 158 -9.62 -9.59 0.78
C GLN A 158 -10.17 -8.18 0.94
N LYS A 159 -10.14 -7.40 -0.11
CA LYS A 159 -10.76 -6.06 -0.13
C LYS A 159 -12.19 -6.09 0.44
N GLY A 160 -12.44 -5.23 1.42
CA GLY A 160 -13.74 -5.12 2.09
C GLY A 160 -14.05 -6.21 3.12
N LYS A 161 -13.17 -7.19 3.31
CA LYS A 161 -13.31 -8.30 4.26
C LYS A 161 -12.02 -8.58 5.02
N ARG A 162 -11.28 -7.51 5.36
CA ARG A 162 -10.05 -7.64 6.14
C ARG A 162 -10.37 -7.70 7.63
N ILE A 163 -9.49 -8.38 8.35
CA ILE A 163 -9.48 -8.45 9.80
C ILE A 163 -8.15 -7.93 10.34
N GLN A 164 -8.18 -7.26 11.45
CA GLN A 164 -6.96 -6.80 12.13
C GLN A 164 -6.16 -7.99 12.64
N VAL A 165 -4.85 -7.95 12.44
CA VAL A 165 -3.93 -8.88 13.08
C VAL A 165 -3.90 -8.55 14.58
N ASP A 166 -3.80 -9.60 15.42
CA ASP A 166 -3.73 -9.46 16.87
C ASP A 166 -2.65 -8.43 17.26
N PRO A 167 -2.97 -7.41 18.06
CA PRO A 167 -2.00 -6.43 18.54
C PRO A 167 -0.75 -7.02 19.18
N GLU A 168 -0.84 -8.19 19.85
CA GLU A 168 0.33 -8.85 20.45
C GLU A 168 1.28 -9.42 19.37
N ILE A 169 0.76 -9.81 18.22
CA ILE A 169 1.57 -10.19 17.06
C ILE A 169 2.16 -8.94 16.41
N VAL A 170 1.37 -7.87 16.24
CA VAL A 170 1.81 -6.61 15.62
C VAL A 170 2.94 -5.96 16.42
N LYS A 171 2.97 -6.10 17.75
CA LYS A 171 4.07 -5.63 18.62
C LYS A 171 5.42 -6.30 18.34
N LEU A 172 5.45 -7.43 17.63
CA LEU A 172 6.71 -8.08 17.26
C LEU A 172 7.45 -7.33 16.13
N ILE A 173 6.76 -6.44 15.42
CA ILE A 173 7.37 -5.53 14.45
C ILE A 173 8.29 -4.58 15.21
N LYS A 174 9.59 -4.60 14.87
CA LYS A 174 10.54 -3.64 15.42
C LYS A 174 10.58 -2.41 14.51
N VAL A 175 10.54 -1.23 15.10
CA VAL A 175 10.50 0.04 14.38
C VAL A 175 11.49 1.03 14.98
N LYS A 176 12.15 1.81 14.11
CA LYS A 176 13.00 2.94 14.48
C LYS A 176 12.73 4.10 13.54
N SER A 177 12.18 5.17 14.07
CA SER A 177 11.97 6.43 13.34
C SER A 177 13.03 7.47 13.72
N SER A 178 13.49 8.22 12.73
CA SER A 178 14.36 9.39 12.96
C SER A 178 13.64 10.52 13.70
N LEU A 179 12.30 10.51 13.72
CA LEU A 179 11.48 11.48 14.45
C LEU A 179 11.21 11.09 15.91
N GLY A 180 11.74 9.94 16.36
CA GLY A 180 11.41 9.34 17.66
C GLY A 180 10.06 8.64 17.65
N ASN A 181 9.45 8.46 18.82
CA ASN A 181 8.23 7.69 19.01
C ASN A 181 7.09 8.46 19.69
N GLN A 182 7.23 9.79 19.82
CA GLN A 182 6.21 10.62 20.46
C GLN A 182 5.26 11.21 19.41
N PRO A 183 3.94 11.21 19.69
CA PRO A 183 2.97 11.85 18.80
C PRO A 183 3.15 13.35 18.74
N PHE A 184 2.73 13.95 17.64
CA PHE A 184 2.72 15.40 17.46
C PHE A 184 1.61 15.83 16.49
N GLY A 185 1.07 17.02 16.71
CA GLY A 185 0.19 17.69 15.75
C GLY A 185 0.93 18.07 14.48
N GLU A 186 0.19 18.49 13.44
CA GLU A 186 0.81 18.83 12.16
C GLU A 186 1.91 19.88 12.28
N LYS A 187 3.07 19.57 11.75
CA LYS A 187 4.20 20.47 11.59
C LYS A 187 4.35 20.81 10.12
N ARG A 188 4.46 22.10 9.79
CA ARG A 188 4.62 22.64 8.44
C ARG A 188 6.06 23.04 8.17
N GLY A 189 6.45 23.06 6.90
CA GLY A 189 7.80 23.32 6.44
C GLY A 189 8.52 22.04 6.03
N GLY A 190 9.59 22.13 5.27
CA GLY A 190 10.28 20.92 4.75
C GLY A 190 10.79 20.00 5.86
N HIS A 191 10.37 18.76 5.83
CA HIS A 191 10.73 17.71 6.79
C HIS A 191 11.35 16.52 6.08
N HIS A 192 12.40 15.96 6.68
CA HIS A 192 13.01 14.70 6.25
C HIS A 192 12.90 13.69 7.40
N TRP A 193 12.46 12.49 7.08
CA TRP A 193 12.38 11.42 8.07
C TRP A 193 12.66 10.05 7.46
N GLU A 194 13.13 9.16 8.30
CA GLU A 194 13.43 7.78 7.97
C GLU A 194 12.69 6.85 8.92
N LEU A 195 12.21 5.74 8.40
CA LEU A 195 11.53 4.72 9.18
C LEU A 195 12.09 3.34 8.84
N MET A 196 12.90 2.79 9.74
CA MET A 196 13.37 1.41 9.66
C MET A 196 12.36 0.48 10.31
N ILE A 197 12.02 -0.62 9.61
CA ILE A 197 11.02 -1.60 10.01
C ILE A 197 11.61 -2.99 9.85
N VAL A 198 11.47 -3.82 10.87
CA VAL A 198 11.77 -5.25 10.81
C VAL A 198 10.48 -6.02 11.06
N ILE A 199 10.01 -6.74 10.05
CA ILE A 199 8.77 -7.53 10.08
C ILE A 199 9.16 -9.01 10.21
N PRO A 200 9.02 -9.64 11.39
CA PRO A 200 9.24 -11.08 11.52
C PRO A 200 8.16 -11.87 10.75
N LYS A 201 8.50 -13.03 10.23
CA LYS A 201 7.53 -13.90 9.51
C LYS A 201 6.33 -14.29 10.38
N THR A 202 6.45 -14.25 11.71
CA THR A 202 5.34 -14.49 12.64
C THR A 202 4.20 -13.49 12.50
N CYS A 203 4.48 -12.30 11.93
CA CYS A 203 3.44 -11.31 11.62
C CYS A 203 2.54 -11.75 10.45
N PHE A 204 2.98 -12.71 9.66
CA PHE A 204 2.17 -13.36 8.63
C PHE A 204 1.39 -14.56 9.21
N CYS A 205 0.65 -14.32 10.28
CA CYS A 205 0.09 -15.35 11.16
C CYS A 205 -0.99 -16.23 10.51
N PHE A 206 -1.54 -15.83 9.37
CA PHE A 206 -2.49 -16.62 8.59
C PHE A 206 -1.78 -17.54 7.56
N ASP A 207 -0.46 -17.39 7.37
CA ASP A 207 0.38 -18.18 6.47
C ASP A 207 1.47 -18.94 7.26
N LYS A 208 1.05 -19.88 8.10
CA LYS A 208 1.90 -20.57 9.09
C LYS A 208 3.15 -21.25 8.52
N ASN A 209 3.11 -21.64 7.24
CA ASN A 209 4.20 -22.34 6.57
C ASN A 209 5.03 -21.41 5.67
N LEU A 210 4.95 -20.09 5.88
CA LEU A 210 5.68 -19.13 5.09
C LEU A 210 7.20 -19.36 5.18
N THR A 211 7.82 -19.46 4.00
CA THR A 211 9.27 -19.43 3.83
C THR A 211 9.60 -18.25 2.92
N LEU A 212 10.47 -17.36 3.38
CA LEU A 212 10.85 -16.18 2.59
C LEU A 212 11.75 -16.54 1.42
N LYS A 213 12.73 -17.42 1.62
CA LYS A 213 13.65 -17.86 0.56
C LYS A 213 12.87 -18.54 -0.57
N GLY A 214 13.03 -18.03 -1.79
CA GLY A 214 12.35 -18.53 -2.98
C GLY A 214 10.89 -18.10 -3.11
N LEU A 215 10.39 -17.24 -2.21
CA LEU A 215 9.02 -16.73 -2.28
C LEU A 215 8.84 -15.83 -3.52
N ASN A 216 7.77 -16.10 -4.29
CA ASN A 216 7.23 -15.19 -5.27
C ASN A 216 5.93 -14.62 -4.72
N ALA A 217 5.85 -13.30 -4.59
CA ALA A 217 4.72 -12.58 -4.04
C ALA A 217 4.32 -11.41 -4.95
N ASN A 218 3.13 -10.87 -4.74
CA ASN A 218 2.72 -9.61 -5.34
C ASN A 218 2.60 -8.55 -4.25
N ALA A 219 3.08 -7.34 -4.52
CA ALA A 219 3.08 -6.28 -3.53
C ALA A 219 2.97 -4.89 -4.14
N ASN A 220 2.61 -3.93 -3.31
CA ASN A 220 2.77 -2.53 -3.64
C ASN A 220 3.23 -1.75 -2.39
N PHE A 221 3.80 -0.59 -2.63
CA PHE A 221 4.29 0.31 -1.59
C PHE A 221 3.65 1.67 -1.80
N TYR A 222 3.31 2.34 -0.68
CA TYR A 222 2.51 3.56 -0.74
C TYR A 222 3.00 4.62 0.23
N LYS A 223 2.62 5.85 -0.07
CA LYS A 223 2.74 7.01 0.81
C LYS A 223 1.42 7.74 0.80
N CYS A 224 0.90 8.03 1.97
CA CYS A 224 -0.28 8.87 2.12
C CYS A 224 -0.17 9.86 3.29
N GLY A 225 -1.18 10.73 3.38
CA GLY A 225 -1.37 11.68 4.45
C GLY A 225 -2.80 12.22 4.40
N ASP A 226 -3.79 11.40 4.83
CA ASP A 226 -5.21 11.70 4.63
C ASP A 226 -5.69 12.94 5.38
N LYS A 227 -5.10 13.25 6.52
CA LYS A 227 -5.46 14.43 7.34
C LYS A 227 -4.35 15.46 7.45
N THR A 228 -3.27 15.32 6.66
CA THR A 228 -2.31 16.42 6.51
C THR A 228 -2.95 17.57 5.74
N SER A 229 -2.49 18.80 5.93
CA SER A 229 -3.01 19.98 5.22
C SER A 229 -2.90 19.83 3.70
N VAL A 230 -1.92 19.06 3.22
CA VAL A 230 -1.72 18.75 1.81
C VAL A 230 -1.88 17.25 1.60
N ARG A 231 -3.15 16.84 1.43
CA ARG A 231 -3.49 15.43 1.22
C ARG A 231 -2.83 14.88 -0.04
N HIS A 232 -2.25 13.67 0.05
CA HIS A 232 -1.52 13.05 -1.05
C HIS A 232 -1.56 11.53 -1.01
N TYR A 233 -1.36 10.92 -2.20
CA TYR A 233 -1.37 9.48 -2.41
C TYR A 233 -0.38 9.10 -3.51
N LEU A 234 0.70 8.43 -3.13
CA LEU A 234 1.69 7.93 -4.08
C LEU A 234 1.77 6.41 -4.02
N THR A 235 2.14 5.82 -5.14
CA THR A 235 2.31 4.37 -5.26
C THR A 235 3.64 4.02 -5.94
N TRP A 236 4.16 2.83 -5.62
CA TRP A 236 5.31 2.25 -6.31
C TRP A 236 4.90 1.66 -7.67
N ASN A 237 3.88 0.79 -7.70
CA ASN A 237 3.29 0.25 -8.93
C ASN A 237 2.00 1.00 -9.26
N PRO A 238 1.68 1.25 -10.54
CA PRO A 238 0.48 2.01 -10.92
C PRO A 238 -0.81 1.40 -10.40
N VAL A 239 -1.73 2.25 -9.96
CA VAL A 239 -3.10 1.88 -9.56
C VAL A 239 -4.09 2.65 -10.41
N ASN A 240 -4.99 1.96 -11.10
CA ASN A 240 -5.98 2.56 -11.98
C ASN A 240 -7.40 2.45 -11.38
N THR A 241 -7.72 3.39 -10.49
CA THR A 241 -9.05 3.52 -9.88
C THR A 241 -9.52 4.97 -9.97
N PRO A 242 -10.85 5.23 -10.00
CA PRO A 242 -11.39 6.59 -10.12
C PRO A 242 -11.02 7.50 -8.92
N ASN A 243 -10.89 6.93 -7.72
CA ASN A 243 -10.55 7.62 -6.48
C ASN A 243 -9.39 6.91 -5.79
N PRO A 244 -8.62 7.59 -4.90
CA PRO A 244 -7.57 6.96 -4.12
C PRO A 244 -8.07 5.71 -3.39
N ASP A 245 -7.44 4.58 -3.71
CA ASP A 245 -7.74 3.29 -3.09
C ASP A 245 -6.54 2.35 -3.29
N PHE A 246 -5.79 2.12 -2.21
CA PHE A 246 -4.61 1.26 -2.19
C PHE A 246 -4.96 -0.23 -2.09
N HIS A 247 -6.17 -0.56 -1.63
CA HIS A 247 -6.63 -1.93 -1.43
C HIS A 247 -7.04 -2.61 -2.75
N GLN A 248 -6.10 -2.66 -3.68
CA GLN A 248 -6.30 -3.14 -5.05
C GLN A 248 -5.24 -4.17 -5.44
N PRO A 249 -5.34 -5.43 -4.99
CA PRO A 249 -4.32 -6.45 -5.26
C PRO A 249 -4.11 -6.76 -6.74
N ASP A 250 -5.07 -6.43 -7.61
CA ASP A 250 -4.93 -6.56 -9.07
C ASP A 250 -3.88 -5.60 -9.66
N PHE A 251 -3.47 -4.58 -8.92
CA PHE A 251 -2.46 -3.61 -9.31
C PHE A 251 -1.14 -3.75 -8.52
N TYR A 252 -0.87 -4.91 -7.94
CA TYR A 252 0.41 -5.14 -7.28
C TYR A 252 1.49 -5.49 -8.31
N GLY A 253 2.71 -5.05 -8.04
CA GLY A 253 3.91 -5.49 -8.74
C GLY A 253 4.41 -6.82 -8.20
N HIS A 254 5.50 -7.34 -8.78
CA HIS A 254 6.06 -8.65 -8.42
C HIS A 254 7.26 -8.51 -7.50
N LEU A 255 7.33 -9.34 -6.46
CA LEU A 255 8.48 -9.53 -5.60
C LEU A 255 9.01 -10.96 -5.74
N THR A 256 10.31 -11.11 -5.91
CA THR A 256 11.00 -12.41 -5.88
C THR A 256 12.06 -12.38 -4.78
N PHE A 257 11.94 -13.23 -3.80
CA PHE A 257 12.90 -13.38 -2.70
C PHE A 257 13.94 -14.43 -3.09
N GLU A 258 15.22 -14.03 -3.21
CA GLU A 258 16.33 -14.91 -3.60
C GLU A 258 16.78 -15.84 -2.47
#